data_af40af0be30b250e51c74ad5b3bf46ac
#
_entry.id   af40af0be30b250e51c74ad5b3bf46ac
#
_cell.length_a   1.000
_cell.length_b   1.000
_cell.length_c   1.000
_cell.angle_alpha   90.00
_cell.angle_beta   90.00
_cell.angle_gamma   90.00
#
_symmetry.space_group_name_H-M   'P 1'
#
loop_
_entity.id
_entity.type
_entity.pdbx_description
1 polymer ?
#
loop_
_entity_poly.entity_id
_entity_poly.type
_entity_poly.pdbx_seq_one_letter_code
_entity_poly.pdbx_strand_id
1 'polypeptide(L)'
;MDLNTLFDYEGKTVVVSGAYSGMGRAAAKLLSELGAEVYTICRRNGRHSELDFPVAGEFYADFGVKEDIDKLAEELPARIDALFLCHGIALNSDGSNTLDVQKVNFLGHKYLLEKVIDKVVDCGSVSIIGSAGGFDWETSFENCMEVIEAETYEDALAWYEAHPAEIASGYVFSKQCLNTYVRAMCHEPMYIDRKIRLNLIAPGNTDTGLKEDFGAGTSPSGNVEEGLEIIESLFLDSWDGYWASPEQMGWPLAAVGSKMFNYMSGQIIYLDYGVSATWQVDSL
;
A
#
# COMPACT_ATOMS: atom_id res chain seq x y z
N MET A 1 32.37 -0.98 -7.00
CA MET A 1 31.11 -0.89 -6.24
C MET A 1 30.32 -2.15 -6.58
N ASP A 2 30.08 -2.99 -5.61
CA ASP A 2 29.22 -4.14 -5.81
C ASP A 2 27.74 -3.64 -5.78
N LEU A 3 26.99 -3.91 -6.85
CA LEU A 3 25.58 -3.48 -6.95
C LEU A 3 24.72 -4.11 -5.85
N ASN A 4 25.04 -5.31 -5.39
CA ASN A 4 24.33 -5.98 -4.30
C ASN A 4 24.42 -5.18 -2.99
N THR A 5 25.53 -4.45 -2.76
CA THR A 5 25.69 -3.59 -1.58
C THR A 5 24.80 -2.34 -1.60
N LEU A 6 24.28 -1.93 -2.76
CA LEU A 6 23.38 -0.79 -2.85
C LEU A 6 21.98 -1.13 -2.31
N PHE A 7 21.49 -2.32 -2.60
CA PHE A 7 20.21 -2.79 -2.08
C PHE A 7 20.35 -3.25 -0.64
N ASP A 8 21.43 -3.98 -0.29
CA ASP A 8 21.77 -4.43 1.06
C ASP A 8 20.67 -5.28 1.72
N TYR A 9 20.09 -6.22 0.96
CA TYR A 9 19.05 -7.13 1.47
C TYR A 9 19.58 -8.50 1.92
N GLU A 10 20.82 -8.83 1.62
CA GLU A 10 21.42 -10.13 2.01
C GLU A 10 21.29 -10.35 3.50
N GLY A 11 20.62 -11.44 3.90
CA GLY A 11 20.38 -11.81 5.30
C GLY A 11 19.49 -10.85 6.11
N LYS A 12 18.76 -9.95 5.43
CA LYS A 12 17.79 -9.04 6.08
C LYS A 12 16.44 -9.71 6.25
N THR A 13 15.83 -9.53 7.40
CA THR A 13 14.44 -9.93 7.64
C THR A 13 13.49 -8.91 7.03
N VAL A 14 12.75 -9.30 6.03
CA VAL A 14 11.77 -8.45 5.37
C VAL A 14 10.36 -9.05 5.46
N VAL A 15 9.37 -8.22 5.69
CA VAL A 15 7.96 -8.62 5.76
C VAL A 15 7.19 -7.94 4.62
N VAL A 16 6.44 -8.71 3.84
CA VAL A 16 5.68 -8.22 2.69
C VAL A 16 4.23 -8.66 2.80
N SER A 17 3.30 -7.72 2.93
CA SER A 17 1.87 -8.00 2.85
C SER A 17 1.38 -7.96 1.40
N GLY A 18 0.32 -8.73 1.08
CA GLY A 18 -0.17 -8.84 -0.30
C GLY A 18 0.81 -9.53 -1.25
N ALA A 19 1.68 -10.41 -0.74
CA ALA A 19 2.82 -11.00 -1.45
C ALA A 19 2.45 -12.12 -2.44
N TYR A 20 1.18 -12.53 -2.52
CA TYR A 20 0.76 -13.67 -3.37
C TYR A 20 0.29 -13.27 -4.77
N SER A 21 0.15 -11.98 -5.04
CA SER A 21 -0.27 -11.48 -6.34
C SER A 21 0.28 -10.07 -6.62
N GLY A 22 0.25 -9.67 -7.87
CA GLY A 22 0.51 -8.31 -8.31
C GLY A 22 1.85 -7.73 -7.80
N MET A 23 1.80 -6.47 -7.40
CA MET A 23 2.96 -5.65 -7.02
C MET A 23 3.70 -6.20 -5.79
N GLY A 24 2.95 -6.68 -4.78
CA GLY A 24 3.54 -7.28 -3.57
C GLY A 24 4.31 -8.57 -3.88
N ARG A 25 3.79 -9.42 -4.80
CA ARG A 25 4.49 -10.62 -5.24
C ARG A 25 5.77 -10.28 -6.01
N ALA A 26 5.70 -9.29 -6.91
CA ALA A 26 6.88 -8.83 -7.65
C ALA A 26 7.96 -8.28 -6.71
N ALA A 27 7.59 -7.50 -5.68
CA ALA A 27 8.52 -7.03 -4.67
C ALA A 27 9.11 -8.18 -3.84
N ALA A 28 8.27 -9.10 -3.33
CA ALA A 28 8.70 -10.23 -2.51
C ALA A 28 9.68 -11.15 -3.27
N LYS A 29 9.41 -11.40 -4.54
CA LYS A 29 10.29 -12.20 -5.41
C LYS A 29 11.67 -11.54 -5.55
N LEU A 30 11.70 -10.25 -5.92
CA LEU A 30 12.97 -9.53 -6.04
C LEU A 30 13.74 -9.51 -4.72
N LEU A 31 13.08 -9.26 -3.59
CA LEU A 31 13.70 -9.28 -2.27
C LEU A 31 14.32 -10.64 -1.92
N SER A 32 13.62 -11.73 -2.25
CA SER A 32 14.15 -13.09 -2.10
C SER A 32 15.37 -13.33 -3.00
N GLU A 33 15.35 -12.88 -4.26
CA GLU A 33 16.49 -12.96 -5.19
C GLU A 33 17.69 -12.12 -4.73
N LEU A 34 17.44 -11.04 -3.98
CA LEU A 34 18.47 -10.20 -3.34
C LEU A 34 19.00 -10.78 -2.00
N GLY A 35 18.58 -11.98 -1.64
CA GLY A 35 19.06 -12.70 -0.45
C GLY A 35 18.39 -12.34 0.86
N ALA A 36 17.22 -11.67 0.83
CA ALA A 36 16.44 -11.41 2.03
C ALA A 36 15.75 -12.67 2.57
N GLU A 37 15.59 -12.73 3.90
CA GLU A 37 14.67 -13.64 4.56
C GLU A 37 13.26 -13.07 4.47
N VAL A 38 12.49 -13.49 3.44
CA VAL A 38 11.18 -12.92 3.14
C VAL A 38 10.10 -13.62 3.96
N TYR A 39 9.34 -12.86 4.73
CA TYR A 39 8.11 -13.28 5.39
C TYR A 39 6.91 -12.66 4.68
N THR A 40 5.91 -13.46 4.38
CA THR A 40 4.75 -13.02 3.61
C THR A 40 3.48 -12.99 4.44
N ILE A 41 2.60 -12.03 4.17
CA ILE A 41 1.28 -11.92 4.80
C ILE A 41 0.21 -11.91 3.71
N CYS A 42 -0.83 -12.74 3.86
CA CYS A 42 -1.97 -12.79 2.94
C CYS A 42 -3.28 -13.11 3.68
N ARG A 43 -4.40 -13.01 2.98
CA ARG A 43 -5.70 -13.51 3.50
C ARG A 43 -5.81 -15.00 3.27
N ARG A 44 -6.40 -15.77 4.24
CA ARG A 44 -6.62 -17.24 4.11
C ARG A 44 -7.46 -17.59 2.89
N ASN A 45 -8.47 -16.80 2.60
CA ASN A 45 -9.45 -17.04 1.53
C ASN A 45 -9.16 -16.18 0.28
N GLY A 46 -7.93 -15.63 0.15
CA GLY A 46 -7.54 -14.82 -0.99
C GLY A 46 -7.30 -15.63 -2.27
N ARG A 47 -7.18 -14.94 -3.40
CA ARG A 47 -6.66 -15.51 -4.64
C ARG A 47 -5.16 -15.73 -4.46
N HIS A 48 -4.74 -16.98 -4.21
CA HIS A 48 -3.32 -17.31 -4.02
C HIS A 48 -2.80 -18.01 -5.27
N SER A 49 -1.68 -17.51 -5.80
CA SER A 49 -0.80 -18.29 -6.66
C SER A 49 0.29 -18.93 -5.78
N GLU A 50 0.71 -20.14 -6.08
CA GLU A 50 1.90 -20.70 -5.46
C GLU A 50 3.09 -19.74 -5.67
N LEU A 51 3.88 -19.54 -4.61
CA LEU A 51 5.09 -18.75 -4.70
C LEU A 51 6.17 -19.59 -5.41
N ASP A 52 6.77 -19.04 -6.46
CA ASP A 52 7.85 -19.65 -7.25
C ASP A 52 9.25 -19.21 -6.76
N PHE A 53 9.31 -18.70 -5.53
CA PHE A 53 10.53 -18.26 -4.85
C PHE A 53 10.49 -18.64 -3.38
N PRO A 54 11.64 -18.84 -2.73
CA PRO A 54 11.69 -19.22 -1.33
C PRO A 54 11.23 -18.09 -0.40
N VAL A 55 10.52 -18.47 0.67
CA VAL A 55 10.11 -17.56 1.76
C VAL A 55 10.53 -18.18 3.10
N ALA A 56 10.85 -17.32 4.08
CA ALA A 56 11.24 -17.74 5.42
C ALA A 56 10.02 -18.10 6.29
N GLY A 57 8.85 -17.55 5.98
CA GLY A 57 7.59 -17.86 6.67
C GLY A 57 6.40 -17.21 6.02
N GLU A 58 5.22 -17.75 6.32
CA GLU A 58 3.94 -17.31 5.79
C GLU A 58 2.97 -17.05 6.93
N PHE A 59 2.34 -15.87 6.93
CA PHE A 59 1.33 -15.46 7.89
C PHE A 59 0.01 -15.16 7.21
N TYR A 60 -1.08 -15.26 7.97
CA TYR A 60 -2.41 -15.07 7.45
C TYR A 60 -3.19 -14.09 8.34
N ALA A 61 -3.65 -12.99 7.75
CA ALA A 61 -4.51 -12.02 8.41
C ALA A 61 -5.46 -11.35 7.41
N ASP A 62 -6.68 -11.07 7.84
CA ASP A 62 -7.56 -10.14 7.18
C ASP A 62 -7.38 -8.75 7.81
N PHE A 63 -6.89 -7.80 7.02
CA PHE A 63 -6.66 -6.43 7.49
C PHE A 63 -7.93 -5.62 7.76
N GLY A 64 -9.10 -6.18 7.40
CA GLY A 64 -10.41 -5.66 7.81
C GLY A 64 -10.84 -6.15 9.20
N VAL A 65 -10.07 -7.06 9.85
CA VAL A 65 -10.39 -7.70 11.13
C VAL A 65 -9.30 -7.40 12.15
N LYS A 66 -9.65 -6.64 13.17
CA LYS A 66 -8.69 -6.18 14.20
C LYS A 66 -7.99 -7.33 14.90
N GLU A 67 -8.72 -8.36 15.29
CA GLU A 67 -8.20 -9.54 16.00
C GLU A 67 -7.18 -10.33 15.18
N ASP A 68 -7.35 -10.35 13.85
CA ASP A 68 -6.37 -10.97 12.94
C ASP A 68 -5.06 -10.16 12.93
N ILE A 69 -5.16 -8.82 12.98
CA ILE A 69 -3.98 -7.94 13.04
C ILE A 69 -3.28 -8.07 14.40
N ASP A 70 -4.02 -8.12 15.51
CA ASP A 70 -3.46 -8.32 16.85
C ASP A 70 -2.65 -9.64 16.91
N LYS A 71 -3.23 -10.72 16.42
CA LYS A 71 -2.56 -12.02 16.34
C LYS A 71 -1.33 -11.98 15.42
N LEU A 72 -1.47 -11.38 14.23
CA LEU A 72 -0.37 -11.21 13.29
C LEU A 72 0.79 -10.46 13.94
N ALA A 73 0.49 -9.36 14.64
CA ALA A 73 1.50 -8.56 15.31
C ALA A 73 2.30 -9.34 16.36
N GLU A 74 1.69 -10.31 17.05
CA GLU A 74 2.37 -11.20 17.97
C GLU A 74 3.28 -12.21 17.26
N GLU A 75 2.80 -12.79 16.14
CA GLU A 75 3.45 -13.86 15.39
C GLU A 75 4.62 -13.38 14.50
N LEU A 76 4.60 -12.13 14.04
CA LEU A 76 5.64 -11.57 13.19
C LEU A 76 7.04 -11.61 13.86
N PRO A 77 8.13 -11.72 13.06
CA PRO A 77 9.49 -11.71 13.58
C PRO A 77 9.75 -10.57 14.56
N ALA A 78 10.52 -10.84 15.62
CA ALA A 78 10.87 -9.82 16.62
C ALA A 78 11.80 -8.72 16.07
N ARG A 79 12.41 -8.97 14.91
CA ARG A 79 13.30 -8.05 14.19
C ARG A 79 12.88 -7.97 12.74
N ILE A 80 12.60 -6.77 12.24
CA ILE A 80 12.21 -6.48 10.86
C ILE A 80 13.13 -5.40 10.32
N ASP A 81 13.89 -5.68 9.28
CA ASP A 81 14.78 -4.71 8.65
C ASP A 81 14.02 -3.82 7.64
N ALA A 82 13.01 -4.39 6.95
CA ALA A 82 12.10 -3.62 6.09
C ALA A 82 10.70 -4.23 6.09
N LEU A 83 9.69 -3.37 6.14
CA LEU A 83 8.27 -3.73 6.09
C LEU A 83 7.63 -3.14 4.83
N PHE A 84 7.01 -4.01 4.03
CA PHE A 84 6.34 -3.66 2.78
C PHE A 84 4.84 -3.93 2.89
N LEU A 85 4.03 -2.89 2.82
CA LEU A 85 2.57 -2.98 2.92
C LEU A 85 1.94 -2.81 1.54
N CYS A 86 1.55 -3.93 0.91
CA CYS A 86 1.09 -3.98 -0.48
C CYS A 86 -0.36 -4.46 -0.63
N HIS A 87 -1.07 -4.72 0.48
CA HIS A 87 -2.45 -5.19 0.42
C HIS A 87 -3.44 -4.05 0.18
N GLY A 88 -4.57 -4.39 -0.41
CA GLY A 88 -5.67 -3.48 -0.66
C GLY A 88 -6.81 -4.19 -1.40
N ILE A 89 -7.97 -3.54 -1.44
CA ILE A 89 -9.16 -3.98 -2.17
C ILE A 89 -9.74 -2.82 -2.98
N ALA A 90 -10.47 -3.14 -4.04
CA ALA A 90 -11.23 -2.18 -4.84
C ALA A 90 -12.61 -1.88 -4.21
N LEU A 91 -13.21 -0.78 -4.63
CA LEU A 91 -14.59 -0.42 -4.30
C LEU A 91 -15.55 -1.14 -5.24
N ASN A 92 -16.64 -1.69 -4.72
CA ASN A 92 -17.74 -2.20 -5.54
C ASN A 92 -18.50 -1.05 -6.21
N SER A 93 -19.08 -1.31 -7.38
CA SER A 93 -19.83 -0.30 -8.16
C SER A 93 -21.02 0.30 -7.39
N ASP A 94 -21.63 -0.47 -6.50
CA ASP A 94 -22.76 -0.03 -5.65
C ASP A 94 -22.33 0.58 -4.32
N GLY A 95 -21.02 0.68 -4.06
CA GLY A 95 -20.46 1.19 -2.81
C GLY A 95 -20.70 0.29 -1.58
N SER A 96 -21.21 -0.93 -1.77
CA SER A 96 -21.60 -1.82 -0.66
C SER A 96 -20.47 -2.18 0.30
N ASN A 97 -19.19 -2.08 -0.17
CA ASN A 97 -18.00 -2.37 0.63
C ASN A 97 -17.19 -1.12 1.04
N THR A 98 -17.78 0.08 1.00
CA THR A 98 -17.06 1.35 1.29
C THR A 98 -16.33 1.29 2.63
N LEU A 99 -16.99 0.83 3.70
CA LEU A 99 -16.35 0.72 5.02
C LEU A 99 -15.23 -0.33 5.05
N ASP A 100 -15.39 -1.46 4.36
CA ASP A 100 -14.34 -2.48 4.27
C ASP A 100 -13.12 -1.96 3.51
N VAL A 101 -13.33 -1.12 2.48
CA VAL A 101 -12.24 -0.43 1.78
C VAL A 101 -11.44 0.46 2.75
N GLN A 102 -12.11 1.24 3.61
CA GLN A 102 -11.43 2.06 4.63
C GLN A 102 -10.65 1.19 5.61
N LYS A 103 -11.28 0.13 6.12
CA LYS A 103 -10.67 -0.80 7.08
C LYS A 103 -9.43 -1.48 6.48
N VAL A 104 -9.53 -2.04 5.28
CA VAL A 104 -8.45 -2.81 4.66
C VAL A 104 -7.36 -1.88 4.11
N ASN A 105 -7.73 -0.81 3.38
CA ASN A 105 -6.76 0.00 2.64
C ASN A 105 -6.03 1.03 3.50
N PHE A 106 -6.60 1.42 4.65
CA PHE A 106 -5.97 2.40 5.53
C PHE A 106 -5.91 1.98 7.00
N LEU A 107 -7.04 1.73 7.66
CA LEU A 107 -7.06 1.52 9.11
C LEU A 107 -6.24 0.29 9.52
N GLY A 108 -6.31 -0.79 8.75
CA GLY A 108 -5.49 -1.98 8.97
C GLY A 108 -3.99 -1.74 8.80
N HIS A 109 -3.59 -0.86 7.86
CA HIS A 109 -2.19 -0.43 7.72
C HIS A 109 -1.71 0.35 8.94
N LYS A 110 -2.48 1.39 9.33
CA LYS A 110 -2.20 2.21 10.51
C LYS A 110 -2.07 1.34 11.75
N TYR A 111 -3.09 0.51 12.01
CA TYR A 111 -3.13 -0.31 13.21
C TYR A 111 -1.99 -1.35 13.27
N LEU A 112 -1.67 -2.00 12.15
CA LEU A 112 -0.52 -2.90 12.12
C LEU A 112 0.78 -2.14 12.42
N LEU A 113 1.01 -0.96 11.81
CA LEU A 113 2.20 -0.16 12.05
C LEU A 113 2.35 0.22 13.53
N GLU A 114 1.28 0.64 14.18
CA GLU A 114 1.27 0.95 15.61
C GLU A 114 1.67 -0.25 16.48
N LYS A 115 1.28 -1.45 16.08
CA LYS A 115 1.60 -2.70 16.81
C LYS A 115 3.00 -3.22 16.58
N VAL A 116 3.58 -2.97 15.40
CA VAL A 116 4.84 -3.65 15.01
C VAL A 116 6.02 -2.71 14.80
N ILE A 117 5.84 -1.39 14.90
CA ILE A 117 6.91 -0.44 14.63
C ILE A 117 8.13 -0.66 15.55
N ASP A 118 7.92 -1.12 16.77
CA ASP A 118 8.99 -1.45 17.71
C ASP A 118 9.82 -2.67 17.28
N LYS A 119 9.26 -3.52 16.41
CA LYS A 119 9.97 -4.65 15.80
C LYS A 119 10.83 -4.22 14.60
N VAL A 120 10.53 -3.07 13.99
CA VAL A 120 11.35 -2.50 12.91
C VAL A 120 12.64 -1.97 13.53
N VAL A 121 13.78 -2.36 12.96
CA VAL A 121 15.10 -1.96 13.50
C VAL A 121 15.38 -0.47 13.28
N ASP A 122 16.28 0.09 14.07
CA ASP A 122 16.79 1.44 13.83
C ASP A 122 17.43 1.53 12.43
N CYS A 123 17.19 2.61 11.74
CA CYS A 123 17.53 2.82 10.33
C CYS A 123 16.83 1.84 9.36
N GLY A 124 15.81 1.14 9.81
CA GLY A 124 14.94 0.30 8.98
C GLY A 124 14.04 1.10 8.04
N SER A 125 13.12 0.44 7.35
CA SER A 125 12.21 1.09 6.42
C SER A 125 10.79 0.51 6.45
N VAL A 126 9.83 1.38 6.24
CA VAL A 126 8.44 1.07 5.92
C VAL A 126 8.13 1.63 4.54
N SER A 127 7.66 0.78 3.64
CA SER A 127 7.30 1.17 2.27
C SER A 127 5.88 0.68 1.96
N ILE A 128 5.02 1.58 1.51
CA ILE A 128 3.58 1.32 1.33
C ILE A 128 3.23 1.43 -0.14
N ILE A 129 2.33 0.58 -0.62
CA ILE A 129 1.65 0.75 -1.91
C ILE A 129 0.37 1.57 -1.69
N GLY A 130 0.43 2.82 -2.15
CA GLY A 130 -0.71 3.72 -2.24
C GLY A 130 -1.48 3.58 -3.56
N SER A 131 -1.75 4.72 -4.19
CA SER A 131 -2.32 4.83 -5.54
C SER A 131 -2.18 6.26 -6.06
N ALA A 132 -2.07 6.43 -7.37
CA ALA A 132 -2.25 7.73 -8.03
C ALA A 132 -3.64 8.32 -7.76
N GLY A 133 -4.65 7.46 -7.48
CA GLY A 133 -5.99 7.91 -7.08
C GLY A 133 -6.05 8.71 -5.76
N GLY A 134 -4.97 8.78 -4.99
CA GLY A 134 -4.87 9.66 -3.82
C GLY A 134 -4.08 10.95 -4.08
N PHE A 135 -3.91 11.38 -5.34
CA PHE A 135 -3.03 12.49 -5.72
C PHE A 135 -3.40 13.85 -5.10
N ASP A 136 -4.69 14.08 -4.85
CA ASP A 136 -5.27 15.31 -4.30
C ASP A 136 -5.54 15.21 -2.78
N TRP A 137 -4.72 14.45 -2.06
CA TRP A 137 -4.88 14.18 -0.63
C TRP A 137 -4.97 15.47 0.23
N GLU A 138 -4.38 16.58 -0.22
CA GLU A 138 -4.46 17.87 0.45
C GLU A 138 -5.90 18.38 0.59
N THR A 139 -6.79 18.02 -0.34
CA THR A 139 -8.20 18.42 -0.30
C THR A 139 -8.99 17.75 0.82
N SER A 140 -8.53 16.59 1.28
CA SER A 140 -9.13 15.80 2.37
C SER A 140 -8.27 15.78 3.63
N PHE A 141 -7.26 16.66 3.71
CA PHE A 141 -6.23 16.62 4.75
C PHE A 141 -6.82 16.59 6.18
N GLU A 142 -7.76 17.49 6.50
CA GLU A 142 -8.37 17.57 7.83
C GLU A 142 -9.08 16.26 8.20
N ASN A 143 -9.94 15.76 7.33
CA ASN A 143 -10.65 14.50 7.54
C ASN A 143 -9.69 13.30 7.66
N CYS A 144 -8.64 13.27 6.84
CA CYS A 144 -7.60 12.24 6.95
C CYS A 144 -6.88 12.31 8.30
N MET A 145 -6.55 13.53 8.77
CA MET A 145 -5.87 13.71 10.07
C MET A 145 -6.75 13.27 11.24
N GLU A 146 -8.06 13.53 11.24
CA GLU A 146 -8.97 13.06 12.29
C GLU A 146 -8.92 11.52 12.43
N VAL A 147 -8.85 10.80 11.31
CA VAL A 147 -8.71 9.33 11.31
C VAL A 147 -7.30 8.88 11.72
N ILE A 148 -6.27 9.61 11.30
CA ILE A 148 -4.86 9.31 11.64
C ILE A 148 -4.61 9.51 13.13
N GLU A 149 -5.15 10.56 13.72
CA GLU A 149 -4.97 10.94 15.12
C GLU A 149 -5.91 10.20 16.08
N ALA A 150 -6.87 9.42 15.56
CA ALA A 150 -7.73 8.58 16.40
C ALA A 150 -6.88 7.67 17.31
N GLU A 151 -7.14 7.73 18.63
CA GLU A 151 -6.32 7.08 19.64
C GLU A 151 -6.41 5.54 19.57
N THR A 152 -7.58 5.02 19.19
CA THR A 152 -7.84 3.59 19.10
C THR A 152 -8.39 3.18 17.73
N TYR A 153 -8.32 1.90 17.40
CA TYR A 153 -8.96 1.34 16.22
C TYR A 153 -10.47 1.62 16.20
N GLU A 154 -11.10 1.50 17.36
CA GLU A 154 -12.54 1.71 17.57
C GLU A 154 -12.93 3.19 17.36
N ASP A 155 -12.10 4.14 17.77
CA ASP A 155 -12.34 5.57 17.55
C ASP A 155 -12.28 5.91 16.05
N ALA A 156 -11.29 5.38 15.34
CA ALA A 156 -11.19 5.54 13.88
C ALA A 156 -12.39 4.91 13.16
N LEU A 157 -12.83 3.73 13.60
CA LEU A 157 -14.01 3.07 13.05
C LEU A 157 -15.27 3.89 13.27
N ALA A 158 -15.46 4.40 14.50
CA ALA A 158 -16.59 5.27 14.85
C ALA A 158 -16.59 6.56 14.02
N TRP A 159 -15.42 7.12 13.72
CA TRP A 159 -15.30 8.27 12.82
C TRP A 159 -15.85 7.94 11.43
N TYR A 160 -15.46 6.83 10.83
CA TYR A 160 -15.97 6.40 9.51
C TYR A 160 -17.48 6.22 9.51
N GLU A 161 -18.04 5.62 10.55
CA GLU A 161 -19.49 5.41 10.69
C GLU A 161 -20.27 6.73 10.85
N ALA A 162 -19.64 7.74 11.49
CA ALA A 162 -20.23 9.06 11.68
C ALA A 162 -20.12 9.96 10.44
N HIS A 163 -19.19 9.66 9.50
CA HIS A 163 -18.85 10.51 8.35
C HIS A 163 -19.04 9.77 7.00
N PRO A 164 -20.22 9.22 6.71
CA PRO A 164 -20.44 8.45 5.48
C PRO A 164 -20.31 9.26 4.19
N ALA A 165 -20.50 10.59 4.26
CA ALA A 165 -20.35 11.47 3.11
C ALA A 165 -18.88 11.65 2.71
N GLU A 166 -18.00 11.77 3.69
CA GLU A 166 -16.55 11.96 3.51
C GLU A 166 -15.90 10.70 2.95
N ILE A 167 -16.35 9.52 3.39
CA ILE A 167 -15.85 8.24 2.88
C ILE A 167 -16.57 7.76 1.60
N ALA A 168 -17.52 8.51 1.05
CA ALA A 168 -18.31 8.09 -0.11
C ALA A 168 -17.46 7.83 -1.36
N SER A 169 -16.32 8.53 -1.52
CA SER A 169 -15.35 8.25 -2.57
C SER A 169 -14.62 6.91 -2.41
N GLY A 170 -14.86 6.21 -1.29
CA GLY A 170 -14.41 4.86 -1.00
C GLY A 170 -12.90 4.69 -1.19
N TYR A 171 -12.50 4.13 -2.32
CA TYR A 171 -11.10 3.85 -2.63
C TYR A 171 -10.22 5.10 -2.59
N VAL A 172 -10.68 6.21 -3.20
CA VAL A 172 -9.92 7.47 -3.27
C VAL A 172 -9.59 7.98 -1.86
N PHE A 173 -10.61 8.11 -0.98
CA PHE A 173 -10.39 8.59 0.39
C PHE A 173 -9.40 7.68 1.15
N SER A 174 -9.52 6.36 1.01
CA SER A 174 -8.57 5.45 1.67
C SER A 174 -7.13 5.66 1.22
N LYS A 175 -6.91 6.06 -0.05
CA LYS A 175 -5.57 6.35 -0.60
C LYS A 175 -5.08 7.75 -0.24
N GLN A 176 -5.99 8.71 -0.12
CA GLN A 176 -5.69 10.03 0.45
C GLN A 176 -5.22 9.90 1.92
N CYS A 177 -5.88 9.06 2.72
CA CYS A 177 -5.43 8.76 4.09
C CYS A 177 -4.01 8.17 4.13
N LEU A 178 -3.64 7.24 3.23
CA LEU A 178 -2.28 6.71 3.16
C LEU A 178 -1.25 7.78 2.79
N ASN A 179 -1.57 8.64 1.81
CA ASN A 179 -0.70 9.74 1.40
C ASN A 179 -0.49 10.74 2.54
N THR A 180 -1.57 11.15 3.21
CA THR A 180 -1.54 12.02 4.39
C THR A 180 -0.72 11.39 5.51
N TYR A 181 -0.95 10.09 5.81
CA TYR A 181 -0.22 9.37 6.86
C TYR A 181 1.29 9.42 6.64
N VAL A 182 1.76 9.11 5.45
CA VAL A 182 3.20 9.12 5.14
C VAL A 182 3.79 10.52 5.33
N ARG A 183 3.07 11.56 4.90
CA ARG A 183 3.51 12.96 5.03
C ARG A 183 3.51 13.44 6.47
N ALA A 184 2.46 13.17 7.21
CA ALA A 184 2.29 13.64 8.58
C ALA A 184 3.17 12.86 9.57
N MET A 185 3.24 11.53 9.41
CA MET A 185 3.82 10.65 10.42
C MET A 185 5.34 10.45 10.29
N CYS A 186 5.96 10.75 9.15
CA CYS A 186 7.39 10.48 8.93
C CYS A 186 8.33 11.21 9.91
N HIS A 187 7.88 12.24 10.59
CA HIS A 187 8.62 13.00 11.61
C HIS A 187 8.14 12.71 13.05
N GLU A 188 7.14 11.82 13.22
CA GLU A 188 6.75 11.40 14.56
C GLU A 188 7.88 10.61 15.25
N PRO A 189 8.01 10.71 16.60
CA PRO A 189 9.12 10.12 17.36
C PRO A 189 9.35 8.63 17.05
N MET A 190 8.28 7.88 16.80
CA MET A 190 8.36 6.46 16.45
C MET A 190 9.16 6.17 15.17
N TYR A 191 9.25 7.16 14.27
CA TYR A 191 10.02 7.07 13.02
C TYR A 191 11.34 7.85 13.11
N ILE A 192 11.28 9.17 13.44
CA ILE A 192 12.44 10.05 13.30
C ILE A 192 13.55 9.75 14.33
N ASP A 193 13.21 9.45 15.60
CA ASP A 193 14.19 9.18 16.65
C ASP A 193 14.99 7.91 16.35
N ARG A 194 14.36 6.94 15.71
CA ARG A 194 14.94 5.67 15.30
C ARG A 194 15.44 5.66 13.84
N LYS A 195 15.31 6.77 13.13
CA LYS A 195 15.66 6.92 11.71
C LYS A 195 14.99 5.88 10.81
N ILE A 196 13.80 5.43 11.17
CA ILE A 196 12.99 4.55 10.33
C ILE A 196 12.40 5.40 9.21
N ARG A 197 12.64 4.98 7.97
CA ARG A 197 12.14 5.67 6.79
C ARG A 197 10.72 5.22 6.49
N LEU A 198 9.82 6.16 6.24
CA LEU A 198 8.43 5.90 5.87
C LEU A 198 8.17 6.53 4.50
N ASN A 199 7.91 5.71 3.47
CA ASN A 199 7.66 6.17 2.11
C ASN A 199 6.51 5.40 1.46
N LEU A 200 5.97 5.97 0.38
CA LEU A 200 4.86 5.41 -0.37
C LEU A 200 5.16 5.46 -1.87
N ILE A 201 4.90 4.35 -2.54
CA ILE A 201 4.76 4.29 -4.00
C ILE A 201 3.27 4.46 -4.32
N ALA A 202 2.95 5.39 -5.21
CA ALA A 202 1.61 5.66 -5.71
C ALA A 202 1.49 5.18 -7.16
N PRO A 203 1.08 3.92 -7.39
CA PRO A 203 0.95 3.36 -8.73
C PRO A 203 -0.17 4.02 -9.52
N GLY A 204 0.05 4.17 -10.83
CA GLY A 204 -0.99 4.29 -11.83
C GLY A 204 -1.62 2.93 -12.16
N ASN A 205 -2.28 2.86 -13.32
CA ASN A 205 -2.96 1.64 -13.76
C ASN A 205 -1.96 0.50 -13.99
N THR A 206 -2.13 -0.56 -13.21
CA THR A 206 -1.22 -1.70 -13.17
C THR A 206 -1.99 -3.00 -13.41
N ASP A 207 -1.49 -3.86 -14.29
CA ASP A 207 -2.11 -5.14 -14.64
C ASP A 207 -1.91 -6.15 -13.50
N THR A 208 -2.85 -6.15 -12.58
CA THR A 208 -2.87 -7.02 -11.38
C THR A 208 -4.22 -7.71 -11.26
N GLY A 209 -4.35 -8.62 -10.27
CA GLY A 209 -5.64 -9.26 -9.97
C GLY A 209 -6.76 -8.28 -9.56
N LEU A 210 -6.42 -7.03 -9.21
CA LEU A 210 -7.41 -5.98 -8.93
C LEU A 210 -7.93 -5.27 -10.18
N LYS A 211 -7.32 -5.48 -11.37
CA LYS A 211 -7.74 -4.85 -12.63
C LYS A 211 -9.21 -5.13 -12.94
N GLU A 212 -9.61 -6.40 -12.84
CA GLU A 212 -11.01 -6.80 -13.06
C GLU A 212 -11.95 -6.20 -11.99
N ASP A 213 -11.51 -6.16 -10.73
CA ASP A 213 -12.30 -5.57 -9.64
C ASP A 213 -12.47 -4.05 -9.85
N PHE A 214 -11.44 -3.34 -10.33
CA PHE A 214 -11.54 -1.93 -10.72
C PHE A 214 -12.45 -1.74 -11.94
N GLY A 215 -12.37 -2.60 -12.95
CA GLY A 215 -13.29 -2.57 -14.08
C GLY A 215 -14.74 -2.71 -13.63
N ALA A 216 -15.03 -3.75 -12.83
CA ALA A 216 -16.37 -3.92 -12.27
C ALA A 216 -16.82 -2.74 -11.41
N GLY A 217 -15.92 -2.19 -10.57
CA GLY A 217 -16.23 -1.06 -9.67
C GLY A 217 -16.45 0.27 -10.40
N THR A 218 -15.81 0.49 -11.54
CA THR A 218 -15.92 1.72 -12.33
C THR A 218 -17.16 1.73 -13.24
N SER A 219 -17.61 0.54 -13.68
CA SER A 219 -18.79 0.44 -14.53
C SER A 219 -20.09 0.65 -13.73
N PRO A 220 -21.01 1.51 -14.17
CA PRO A 220 -22.34 1.65 -13.55
C PRO A 220 -23.16 0.35 -13.57
N SER A 221 -22.90 -0.53 -14.54
CA SER A 221 -23.57 -1.84 -14.68
C SER A 221 -22.85 -2.97 -13.95
N GLY A 222 -21.63 -2.75 -13.44
CA GLY A 222 -20.76 -3.77 -12.91
C GLY A 222 -20.05 -4.61 -13.99
N ASN A 223 -20.15 -4.22 -15.27
CA ASN A 223 -19.49 -4.93 -16.36
C ASN A 223 -18.00 -4.57 -16.41
N VAL A 224 -17.14 -5.60 -16.33
CA VAL A 224 -15.68 -5.41 -16.27
C VAL A 224 -15.14 -4.72 -17.53
N GLU A 225 -15.55 -5.15 -18.73
CA GLU A 225 -15.05 -4.62 -20.00
C GLU A 225 -15.43 -3.14 -20.15
N GLU A 226 -16.71 -2.79 -19.86
CA GLU A 226 -17.19 -1.42 -19.87
C GLU A 226 -16.36 -0.53 -18.90
N GLY A 227 -16.12 -1.00 -17.71
CA GLY A 227 -15.34 -0.26 -16.72
C GLY A 227 -13.86 -0.12 -17.10
N LEU A 228 -13.26 -1.12 -17.72
CA LEU A 228 -11.89 -1.03 -18.23
C LEU A 228 -11.79 -0.03 -19.39
N GLU A 229 -12.75 0.02 -20.32
CA GLU A 229 -12.82 1.03 -21.37
C GLU A 229 -12.90 2.46 -20.78
N ILE A 230 -13.71 2.65 -19.72
CA ILE A 230 -13.79 3.93 -19.00
C ILE A 230 -12.43 4.30 -18.40
N ILE A 231 -11.77 3.36 -17.69
CA ILE A 231 -10.46 3.60 -17.10
C ILE A 231 -9.42 3.95 -18.18
N GLU A 232 -9.40 3.21 -19.27
CA GLU A 232 -8.44 3.43 -20.36
C GLU A 232 -8.66 4.81 -21.01
N SER A 233 -9.90 5.21 -21.25
CA SER A 233 -10.19 6.52 -21.81
C SER A 233 -9.83 7.70 -20.91
N LEU A 234 -9.94 7.53 -19.58
CA LEU A 234 -9.65 8.59 -18.61
C LEU A 234 -8.17 8.71 -18.25
N PHE A 235 -7.46 7.59 -18.20
CA PHE A 235 -6.12 7.56 -17.62
C PHE A 235 -5.01 7.11 -18.59
N LEU A 236 -5.35 6.41 -19.67
CA LEU A 236 -4.38 5.76 -20.55
C LEU A 236 -4.47 6.18 -22.02
N ASP A 237 -5.38 7.10 -22.38
CA ASP A 237 -5.55 7.56 -23.76
C ASP A 237 -4.24 8.07 -24.38
N SER A 238 -3.46 8.83 -23.61
CA SER A 238 -2.15 9.35 -24.03
C SER A 238 -1.07 8.26 -24.19
N TRP A 239 -1.34 7.01 -23.75
CA TRP A 239 -0.39 5.91 -23.69
C TRP A 239 -0.87 4.67 -24.44
N ASP A 240 -1.76 4.83 -25.40
CA ASP A 240 -2.32 3.73 -26.21
C ASP A 240 -2.89 2.56 -25.37
N GLY A 241 -3.50 2.86 -24.21
CA GLY A 241 -4.06 1.85 -23.30
C GLY A 241 -3.02 1.04 -22.51
N TYR A 242 -1.79 1.53 -22.35
CA TYR A 242 -0.71 0.79 -21.69
C TYR A 242 -0.95 0.65 -20.17
N TRP A 243 -1.06 -0.59 -19.72
CA TRP A 243 -1.07 -0.97 -18.31
C TRP A 243 0.33 -1.38 -17.86
N ALA A 244 0.81 -0.81 -16.75
CA ALA A 244 2.10 -1.19 -16.19
C ALA A 244 2.08 -2.64 -15.69
N SER A 245 3.22 -3.33 -15.75
CA SER A 245 3.34 -4.65 -15.13
C SER A 245 3.52 -4.54 -13.60
N PRO A 246 3.21 -5.62 -12.85
CA PRO A 246 3.46 -5.66 -11.41
C PRO A 246 4.92 -5.38 -11.04
N GLU A 247 5.88 -5.80 -11.87
CA GLU A 247 7.32 -5.59 -11.66
C GLU A 247 7.70 -4.11 -11.72
N GLN A 248 7.06 -3.34 -12.62
CA GLN A 248 7.31 -1.90 -12.75
C GLN A 248 6.92 -1.12 -11.48
N MET A 249 6.14 -1.72 -10.60
CA MET A 249 5.77 -1.16 -9.28
C MET A 249 6.51 -1.84 -8.13
N GLY A 250 6.59 -3.17 -8.14
CA GLY A 250 7.21 -3.95 -7.08
C GLY A 250 8.73 -3.75 -6.99
N TRP A 251 9.43 -3.60 -8.11
CA TRP A 251 10.86 -3.35 -8.10
C TRP A 251 11.23 -1.96 -7.55
N PRO A 252 10.59 -0.85 -7.97
CA PRO A 252 10.78 0.45 -7.33
C PRO A 252 10.44 0.42 -5.83
N LEU A 253 9.40 -0.32 -5.42
CA LEU A 253 9.06 -0.45 -4.00
C LEU A 253 10.21 -1.10 -3.21
N ALA A 254 10.77 -2.21 -3.69
CA ALA A 254 11.94 -2.84 -3.09
C ALA A 254 13.14 -1.89 -3.07
N ALA A 255 13.37 -1.12 -4.15
CA ALA A 255 14.45 -0.13 -4.19
C ALA A 255 14.28 0.95 -3.11
N VAL A 256 13.07 1.50 -2.94
CA VAL A 256 12.75 2.53 -1.93
C VAL A 256 13.00 2.02 -0.51
N GLY A 257 12.69 0.76 -0.23
CA GLY A 257 12.99 0.12 1.06
C GLY A 257 14.48 -0.11 1.30
N SER A 258 15.32 -0.09 0.26
CA SER A 258 16.74 -0.43 0.31
C SER A 258 17.63 0.69 0.86
N LYS A 259 18.89 0.36 1.09
CA LYS A 259 19.94 1.32 1.48
C LYS A 259 20.22 2.38 0.39
N MET A 260 19.88 2.11 -0.88
CA MET A 260 20.02 3.06 -1.99
C MET A 260 19.30 4.38 -1.69
N PHE A 261 18.16 4.33 -0.97
CA PHE A 261 17.35 5.49 -0.60
C PHE A 261 17.42 5.82 0.89
N ASN A 262 18.57 5.59 1.55
CA ASN A 262 18.71 5.75 3.00
C ASN A 262 18.54 7.18 3.54
N TYR A 263 18.44 8.18 2.66
CA TYR A 263 18.20 9.58 3.03
C TYR A 263 16.79 10.07 2.63
N MET A 264 15.90 9.14 2.22
CA MET A 264 14.55 9.48 1.76
C MET A 264 13.49 8.99 2.75
N SER A 265 12.71 9.92 3.30
CA SER A 265 11.54 9.64 4.13
C SER A 265 10.42 10.64 3.86
N GLY A 266 9.18 10.26 4.11
CA GLY A 266 8.00 11.10 3.91
C GLY A 266 7.63 11.32 2.45
N GLN A 267 8.11 10.50 1.51
CA GLN A 267 7.86 10.72 0.09
C GLN A 267 6.68 9.89 -0.43
N ILE A 268 5.89 10.53 -1.28
CA ILE A 268 4.89 9.92 -2.15
C ILE A 268 5.48 9.92 -3.55
N ILE A 269 5.76 8.73 -4.08
CA ILE A 269 6.43 8.56 -5.38
C ILE A 269 5.41 8.06 -6.38
N TYR A 270 4.94 8.96 -7.24
CA TYR A 270 3.99 8.61 -8.29
C TYR A 270 4.68 7.85 -9.41
N LEU A 271 4.20 6.65 -9.69
CA LEU A 271 4.64 5.78 -10.79
C LEU A 271 3.44 5.56 -11.73
N ASP A 272 3.05 6.58 -12.46
CA ASP A 272 1.82 6.65 -13.23
C ASP A 272 2.00 7.27 -14.63
N TYR A 273 3.22 7.32 -15.09
CA TYR A 273 3.59 7.93 -16.36
C TYR A 273 3.24 9.43 -16.48
N GLY A 274 3.11 10.10 -15.31
CA GLY A 274 2.84 11.53 -15.25
C GLY A 274 1.36 11.90 -15.29
N VAL A 275 0.45 10.94 -15.18
CA VAL A 275 -1.01 11.21 -15.16
C VAL A 275 -1.38 12.14 -14.01
N SER A 276 -0.94 11.84 -12.78
CA SER A 276 -1.19 12.73 -11.62
C SER A 276 -0.54 14.10 -11.77
N ALA A 277 0.62 14.18 -12.41
CA ALA A 277 1.27 15.47 -12.68
C ALA A 277 0.45 16.34 -13.63
N THR A 278 -0.21 15.74 -14.63
CA THR A 278 -1.11 16.47 -15.53
C THR A 278 -2.30 17.03 -14.76
N TRP A 279 -2.94 16.21 -13.93
CA TRP A 279 -4.07 16.66 -13.10
C TRP A 279 -3.69 17.78 -12.13
N GLN A 280 -2.49 17.73 -11.54
CA GLN A 280 -2.00 18.81 -10.69
C GLN A 280 -1.83 20.12 -11.45
N VAL A 281 -1.33 20.08 -12.67
CA VAL A 281 -1.19 21.28 -13.51
C VAL A 281 -2.55 21.83 -13.93
N ASP A 282 -3.50 20.97 -14.32
CA ASP A 282 -4.84 21.36 -14.74
C ASP A 282 -5.67 21.95 -13.60
N SER A 283 -5.30 21.71 -12.34
CA SER A 283 -5.96 22.24 -11.15
C SER A 283 -5.46 23.63 -10.71
N LEU A 284 -4.35 24.13 -11.30
CA LEU A 284 -3.78 25.45 -11.03
C LEU A 284 -4.40 26.55 -11.91
#